data_bc92b859be487db432981570ddbfd7d0
#
_entry.id   bc92b859be487db432981570ddbfd7d0
#
_cell.length_a   1.000
_cell.length_b   1.000
_cell.length_c   1.000
_cell.angle_alpha   90.00
_cell.angle_beta   90.00
_cell.angle_gamma   90.00
#
_symmetry.space_group_name_H-M   'P 1'
#
loop_
_entity.id
_entity.type
_entity.pdbx_description
1 polymer ?
#
loop_
_entity_poly.entity_id
_entity_poly.type
_entity_poly.pdbx_seq_one_letter_code
_entity_poly.pdbx_strand_id
1 'polypeptide(L)'
;MSWVDAKLTEDGVGLARRSGQLWVEWTESNGVPLPETVYTSPLARCLETTKLVYSDVMIKQGRDFSPVVKELLRERLTNHTCDRRSSRSWISKNYPECILEQGFEEEDLLWRTDRVETNDAHVARKQRLLEDIFANDGSLFVSLTTHSFAISAILETVGAPHFRVSEGAIFPLLIRAEKVPSGD
;
A
#
# COMPACT_ATOMS: atom_id res chain seq x y z
N MET A 1 -13.83 20.99 -10.80
CA MET A 1 -12.86 19.95 -11.24
C MET A 1 -13.09 18.73 -10.38
N SER A 2 -13.32 17.55 -10.95
CA SER A 2 -13.43 16.33 -10.17
C SER A 2 -12.01 15.79 -9.93
N TRP A 3 -11.61 15.66 -8.68
CA TRP A 3 -10.33 15.09 -8.27
C TRP A 3 -10.43 13.56 -8.17
N VAL A 4 -10.88 12.90 -9.26
CA VAL A 4 -10.97 11.45 -9.29
C VAL A 4 -9.56 10.86 -9.28
N ASP A 5 -9.31 9.92 -8.37
CA ASP A 5 -8.01 9.23 -8.24
C ASP A 5 -6.83 10.23 -8.25
N ALA A 6 -6.83 11.14 -7.29
CA ALA A 6 -5.87 12.24 -7.24
C ALA A 6 -4.42 11.74 -7.28
N LYS A 7 -3.63 12.31 -8.19
CA LYS A 7 -2.20 12.04 -8.33
C LYS A 7 -1.38 12.78 -7.26
N LEU A 8 -0.11 12.44 -7.15
CA LEU A 8 0.83 13.21 -6.35
C LEU A 8 0.96 14.65 -6.86
N THR A 9 1.12 15.58 -5.93
CA THR A 9 1.60 16.94 -6.20
C THR A 9 3.10 16.92 -6.49
N GLU A 10 3.67 18.02 -6.98
CA GLU A 10 5.13 18.15 -7.15
C GLU A 10 5.87 17.91 -5.84
N ASP A 11 5.37 18.43 -4.72
CA ASP A 11 5.92 18.19 -3.39
C ASP A 11 5.83 16.71 -3.01
N GLY A 12 4.71 16.05 -3.30
CA GLY A 12 4.52 14.62 -3.07
C GLY A 12 5.50 13.77 -3.88
N VAL A 13 5.75 14.11 -5.15
CA VAL A 13 6.79 13.48 -5.98
C VAL A 13 8.17 13.69 -5.36
N GLY A 14 8.47 14.90 -4.89
CA GLY A 14 9.72 15.22 -4.21
C GLY A 14 9.92 14.39 -2.93
N LEU A 15 8.87 14.22 -2.13
CA LEU A 15 8.88 13.38 -0.93
C LEU A 15 9.14 11.90 -1.28
N ALA A 16 8.42 11.34 -2.25
CA ALA A 16 8.59 9.96 -2.68
C ALA A 16 10.02 9.68 -3.19
N ARG A 17 10.58 10.60 -3.98
CA ARG A 17 11.98 10.49 -4.44
C ARG A 17 12.99 10.51 -3.30
N ARG A 18 12.80 11.37 -2.30
CA ARG A 18 13.66 11.38 -1.08
C ARG A 18 13.57 10.05 -0.33
N SER A 19 12.38 9.48 -0.21
CA SER A 19 12.21 8.15 0.40
C SER A 19 12.94 7.06 -0.39
N GLY A 20 12.96 7.14 -1.73
CA GLY A 20 13.76 6.25 -2.57
C GLY A 20 15.27 6.40 -2.34
N GLN A 21 15.76 7.64 -2.18
CA GLN A 21 17.17 7.92 -1.85
C GLN A 21 17.56 7.34 -0.48
N LEU A 22 16.67 7.44 0.52
CA LEU A 22 16.88 6.81 1.83
C LEU A 22 16.99 5.28 1.71
N TRP A 23 16.18 4.63 0.87
CA TRP A 23 16.32 3.20 0.63
C TRP A 23 17.68 2.83 0.03
N VAL A 24 18.19 3.60 -0.94
CA VAL A 24 19.54 3.40 -1.49
C VAL A 24 20.58 3.50 -0.38
N GLU A 25 20.54 4.56 0.45
CA GLU A 25 21.45 4.75 1.55
C GLU A 25 21.39 3.62 2.58
N TRP A 26 20.17 3.21 2.97
CA TRP A 26 19.99 2.13 3.96
C TRP A 26 20.51 0.79 3.46
N THR A 27 20.31 0.47 2.19
CA THR A 27 20.78 -0.80 1.63
C THR A 27 22.30 -0.80 1.42
N GLU A 28 22.87 0.29 0.93
CA GLU A 28 24.30 0.38 0.60
C GLU A 28 25.17 0.62 1.83
N SER A 29 24.73 1.48 2.77
CA SER A 29 25.55 1.91 3.89
C SER A 29 25.22 1.21 5.21
N ASN A 30 23.96 0.79 5.41
CA ASN A 30 23.50 0.28 6.70
C ASN A 30 23.10 -1.20 6.64
N GLY A 31 23.18 -1.85 5.47
CA GLY A 31 22.86 -3.27 5.31
C GLY A 31 21.37 -3.60 5.54
N VAL A 32 20.47 -2.62 5.44
CA VAL A 32 19.03 -2.85 5.54
C VAL A 32 18.57 -3.61 4.29
N PRO A 33 17.96 -4.79 4.41
CA PRO A 33 17.52 -5.54 3.25
C PRO A 33 16.38 -4.83 2.52
N LEU A 34 16.32 -4.97 1.19
CA LEU A 34 15.13 -4.56 0.44
C LEU A 34 13.96 -5.49 0.75
N PRO A 35 12.71 -4.98 0.72
CA PRO A 35 11.53 -5.82 0.84
C PRO A 35 11.56 -6.96 -0.19
N GLU A 36 11.19 -8.16 0.23
CA GLU A 36 11.06 -9.32 -0.65
C GLU A 36 9.83 -9.18 -1.53
N THR A 37 8.74 -8.67 -0.94
CA THR A 37 7.51 -8.31 -1.66
C THR A 37 7.13 -6.85 -1.41
N VAL A 38 6.74 -6.14 -2.46
CA VAL A 38 6.23 -4.78 -2.39
C VAL A 38 4.75 -4.77 -2.73
N TYR A 39 3.92 -4.39 -1.79
CA TYR A 39 2.48 -4.19 -1.96
C TYR A 39 2.13 -2.72 -2.07
N THR A 40 1.14 -2.39 -2.88
CA THR A 40 0.67 -1.01 -3.06
C THR A 40 -0.85 -0.92 -3.14
N SER A 41 -1.39 0.18 -2.64
CA SER A 41 -2.77 0.58 -2.88
C SER A 41 -3.00 0.88 -4.37
N PRO A 42 -4.18 0.58 -4.94
CA PRO A 42 -4.49 0.85 -6.35
C PRO A 42 -4.69 2.34 -6.68
N LEU A 43 -4.69 3.23 -5.69
CA LEU A 43 -4.84 4.66 -5.96
C LEU A 43 -3.59 5.24 -6.60
N ALA A 44 -3.76 6.07 -7.64
CA ALA A 44 -2.68 6.59 -8.49
C ALA A 44 -1.52 7.20 -7.68
N ARG A 45 -1.81 7.90 -6.59
CA ARG A 45 -0.80 8.47 -5.70
C ARG A 45 0.10 7.42 -5.04
N CYS A 46 -0.46 6.25 -4.68
CA CYS A 46 0.33 5.16 -4.09
C CYS A 46 1.12 4.38 -5.16
N LEU A 47 0.53 4.14 -6.33
CA LEU A 47 1.23 3.52 -7.45
C LEU A 47 2.48 4.32 -7.84
N GLU A 48 2.32 5.63 -7.99
CA GLU A 48 3.43 6.54 -8.29
C GLU A 48 4.45 6.59 -7.15
N THR A 49 4.02 6.66 -5.89
CA THR A 49 4.93 6.60 -4.73
C THR A 49 5.74 5.31 -4.74
N THR A 50 5.09 4.16 -4.92
CA THR A 50 5.76 2.85 -4.96
C THR A 50 6.83 2.81 -6.04
N LYS A 51 6.52 3.30 -7.23
CA LYS A 51 7.46 3.39 -8.34
C LYS A 51 8.67 4.26 -8.00
N LEU A 52 8.42 5.49 -7.51
CA LEU A 52 9.48 6.45 -7.17
C LEU A 52 10.36 6.00 -5.99
N VAL A 53 9.82 5.20 -5.08
CA VAL A 53 10.55 4.71 -3.91
C VAL A 53 11.40 3.49 -4.24
N TYR A 54 10.86 2.53 -5.00
CA TYR A 54 11.47 1.19 -5.08
C TYR A 54 12.09 0.84 -6.43
N SER A 55 11.61 1.42 -7.57
CA SER A 55 12.04 0.95 -8.89
C SER A 55 13.56 1.03 -9.07
N ASP A 56 14.15 2.19 -8.80
CA ASP A 56 15.57 2.42 -9.05
C ASP A 56 16.46 1.57 -8.13
N VAL A 57 16.12 1.48 -6.84
CA VAL A 57 16.93 0.73 -5.87
C VAL A 57 16.85 -0.77 -6.12
N MET A 58 15.68 -1.31 -6.49
CA MET A 58 15.54 -2.73 -6.83
C MET A 58 16.32 -3.09 -8.09
N ILE A 59 16.19 -2.31 -9.16
CA ILE A 59 16.93 -2.54 -10.42
C ILE A 59 18.44 -2.46 -10.19
N LYS A 60 18.94 -1.47 -9.43
CA LYS A 60 20.36 -1.37 -9.07
C LYS A 60 20.89 -2.57 -8.31
N GLN A 61 20.05 -3.21 -7.50
CA GLN A 61 20.38 -4.44 -6.75
C GLN A 61 20.13 -5.73 -7.57
N GLY A 62 19.83 -5.61 -8.87
CA GLY A 62 19.59 -6.75 -9.75
C GLY A 62 18.29 -7.50 -9.44
N ARG A 63 17.31 -6.83 -8.83
CA ARG A 63 16.00 -7.41 -8.49
C ARG A 63 14.92 -6.87 -9.42
N ASP A 64 13.95 -7.72 -9.73
CA ASP A 64 12.77 -7.30 -10.49
C ASP A 64 11.90 -6.36 -9.66
N PHE A 65 11.42 -5.31 -10.31
CA PHE A 65 10.44 -4.40 -9.73
C PHE A 65 9.05 -4.75 -10.25
N SER A 66 8.31 -5.52 -9.47
CA SER A 66 6.96 -6.02 -9.80
C SER A 66 6.02 -5.92 -8.59
N PRO A 67 5.63 -4.69 -8.18
CA PRO A 67 4.78 -4.50 -7.01
C PRO A 67 3.39 -5.09 -7.21
N VAL A 68 2.84 -5.67 -6.14
CA VAL A 68 1.50 -6.26 -6.14
C VAL A 68 0.47 -5.25 -5.67
N VAL A 69 -0.52 -4.99 -6.49
CA VAL A 69 -1.63 -4.07 -6.18
C VAL A 69 -2.70 -4.81 -5.40
N LYS A 70 -3.05 -4.30 -4.21
CA LYS A 70 -4.05 -4.85 -3.30
C LYS A 70 -5.19 -3.87 -3.05
N GLU A 71 -6.42 -4.24 -3.43
CA GLU A 71 -7.64 -3.44 -3.16
C GLU A 71 -7.81 -3.12 -1.67
N LEU A 72 -7.47 -4.08 -0.81
CA LEU A 72 -7.62 -3.92 0.63
C LEU A 72 -6.62 -2.92 1.23
N LEU A 73 -5.58 -2.49 0.49
CA LEU A 73 -4.64 -1.44 0.92
C LEU A 73 -5.18 0.00 0.77
N ARG A 74 -6.35 0.19 0.16
CA ARG A 74 -6.92 1.52 -0.06
C ARG A 74 -7.14 2.28 1.24
N GLU A 75 -7.19 3.62 1.11
CA GLU A 75 -7.59 4.53 2.18
C GLU A 75 -9.01 4.20 2.68
N ARG A 76 -9.40 4.74 3.83
CA ARG A 76 -10.79 4.70 4.29
C ARG A 76 -11.68 5.26 3.19
N LEU A 77 -12.66 4.48 2.76
CA LEU A 77 -13.55 4.85 1.68
C LEU A 77 -14.48 5.98 2.13
N THR A 78 -14.35 7.13 1.49
CA THR A 78 -15.23 8.27 1.70
C THR A 78 -16.07 8.50 0.44
N ASN A 79 -16.98 9.48 0.48
CA ASN A 79 -17.72 9.93 -0.69
C ASN A 79 -16.91 10.91 -1.58
N HIS A 80 -15.66 11.21 -1.20
CA HIS A 80 -14.78 12.06 -2.00
C HIS A 80 -14.25 11.28 -3.21
N THR A 81 -14.28 11.90 -4.38
CA THR A 81 -13.85 11.29 -5.65
C THR A 81 -12.35 10.97 -5.68
N CYS A 82 -11.53 11.61 -4.85
CA CYS A 82 -10.10 11.29 -4.72
C CYS A 82 -9.83 9.87 -4.17
N ASP A 83 -10.83 9.24 -3.54
CA ASP A 83 -10.74 7.87 -3.04
C ASP A 83 -11.33 6.85 -4.01
N ARG A 84 -11.89 7.29 -5.15
CA ARG A 84 -12.30 6.42 -6.24
C ARG A 84 -11.09 6.10 -7.11
N ARG A 85 -10.74 4.81 -7.22
CA ARG A 85 -9.62 4.38 -8.08
C ARG A 85 -9.96 4.44 -9.56
N SER A 86 -8.93 4.52 -10.37
CA SER A 86 -9.00 4.30 -11.81
C SER A 86 -9.34 2.84 -12.14
N SER A 87 -9.76 2.58 -13.38
CA SER A 87 -10.09 1.24 -13.86
C SER A 87 -8.86 0.31 -13.88
N ARG A 88 -9.10 -1.00 -13.86
CA ARG A 88 -8.05 -2.02 -14.03
C ARG A 88 -7.24 -1.77 -15.29
N SER A 89 -7.91 -1.56 -16.43
CA SER A 89 -7.26 -1.29 -17.72
C SER A 89 -6.39 -0.03 -17.67
N TRP A 90 -6.83 1.02 -16.97
CA TRP A 90 -6.06 2.24 -16.80
C TRP A 90 -4.80 1.98 -15.96
N ILE A 91 -4.92 1.24 -14.84
CA ILE A 91 -3.76 0.89 -13.99
C ILE A 91 -2.76 0.07 -14.78
N SER A 92 -3.19 -1.02 -15.45
CA SER A 92 -2.32 -1.87 -16.25
C SER A 92 -1.60 -1.13 -17.39
N LYS A 93 -2.25 -0.11 -17.96
CA LYS A 93 -1.66 0.72 -19.03
C LYS A 93 -0.61 1.69 -18.49
N ASN A 94 -0.86 2.32 -17.34
CA ASN A 94 0.00 3.38 -16.79
C ASN A 94 1.09 2.86 -15.86
N TYR A 95 0.89 1.68 -15.27
CA TYR A 95 1.83 0.99 -14.37
C TYR A 95 1.97 -0.48 -14.79
N PRO A 96 2.51 -0.75 -15.99
CA PRO A 96 2.61 -2.11 -16.56
C PRO A 96 3.52 -3.02 -15.74
N GLU A 97 4.39 -2.47 -14.91
CA GLU A 97 5.24 -3.19 -13.97
C GLU A 97 4.47 -3.80 -12.78
N CYS A 98 3.25 -3.30 -12.51
CA CYS A 98 2.45 -3.77 -11.39
C CYS A 98 1.71 -5.08 -11.70
N ILE A 99 1.69 -5.97 -10.73
CA ILE A 99 0.87 -7.19 -10.75
C ILE A 99 -0.45 -6.87 -10.02
N LEU A 100 -1.57 -6.98 -10.70
CA LEU A 100 -2.88 -6.84 -10.07
C LEU A 100 -3.26 -8.16 -9.40
N GLU A 101 -3.76 -8.10 -8.17
CA GLU A 101 -4.19 -9.28 -7.43
C GLU A 101 -5.30 -10.04 -8.18
N GLN A 102 -5.45 -11.33 -7.87
CA GLN A 102 -6.50 -12.15 -8.46
C GLN A 102 -7.88 -11.59 -8.10
N GLY A 103 -8.78 -11.53 -9.08
CA GLY A 103 -10.13 -10.99 -8.89
C GLY A 103 -10.20 -9.46 -8.86
N PHE A 104 -9.13 -8.75 -9.25
CA PHE A 104 -9.16 -7.30 -9.36
C PHE A 104 -10.13 -6.86 -10.46
N GLU A 105 -11.23 -6.23 -10.08
CA GLU A 105 -12.32 -5.86 -10.97
C GLU A 105 -11.96 -4.68 -11.88
N GLU A 106 -12.60 -4.62 -13.08
CA GLU A 106 -12.38 -3.50 -14.02
C GLU A 106 -12.77 -2.19 -13.36
N GLU A 107 -13.98 -2.09 -12.87
CA GLU A 107 -14.51 -0.89 -12.23
C GLU A 107 -14.30 -0.89 -10.71
N ASP A 108 -14.32 0.29 -10.12
CA ASP A 108 -14.27 0.44 -8.66
C ASP A 108 -15.61 0.06 -8.02
N LEU A 109 -15.71 -1.16 -7.52
CA LEU A 109 -16.92 -1.67 -6.87
C LEU A 109 -17.01 -1.29 -5.39
N LEU A 110 -15.93 -0.79 -4.78
CA LEU A 110 -15.88 -0.45 -3.36
C LEU A 110 -16.31 0.99 -3.08
N TRP A 111 -15.94 1.92 -3.97
CA TRP A 111 -16.26 3.33 -3.79
C TRP A 111 -17.70 3.63 -4.19
N ARG A 112 -18.39 4.43 -3.37
CA ARG A 112 -19.78 4.86 -3.60
C ARG A 112 -19.97 6.31 -3.17
N THR A 113 -20.83 7.03 -3.89
CA THR A 113 -21.15 8.44 -3.59
C THR A 113 -22.02 8.61 -2.34
N ASP A 114 -22.78 7.59 -1.99
CA ASP A 114 -23.80 7.57 -0.94
C ASP A 114 -23.35 6.90 0.35
N ARG A 115 -22.08 6.46 0.43
CA ARG A 115 -21.59 5.68 1.57
C ARG A 115 -20.19 6.11 1.99
N VAL A 116 -20.01 6.26 3.29
CA VAL A 116 -18.71 6.43 3.94
C VAL A 116 -18.42 5.18 4.78
N GLU A 117 -17.22 4.63 4.65
CA GLU A 117 -16.78 3.48 5.44
C GLU A 117 -16.62 3.87 6.92
N THR A 118 -17.19 3.08 7.82
CA THR A 118 -16.97 3.26 9.26
C THR A 118 -15.56 2.86 9.66
N ASN A 119 -15.09 3.30 10.84
CA ASN A 119 -13.78 2.88 11.35
C ASN A 119 -13.70 1.36 11.48
N ASP A 120 -14.71 0.74 12.10
CA ASP A 120 -14.75 -0.71 12.32
C ASP A 120 -14.70 -1.51 11.00
N ALA A 121 -15.43 -1.04 9.96
CA ALA A 121 -15.37 -1.66 8.65
C ALA A 121 -13.99 -1.52 8.00
N HIS A 122 -13.34 -0.37 8.19
CA HIS A 122 -11.98 -0.13 7.71
C HIS A 122 -10.96 -1.02 8.42
N VAL A 123 -11.03 -1.13 9.76
CA VAL A 123 -10.18 -2.02 10.57
C VAL A 123 -10.39 -3.48 10.14
N ALA A 124 -11.64 -3.93 10.01
CA ALA A 124 -11.95 -5.29 9.54
C ALA A 124 -11.41 -5.55 8.12
N ARG A 125 -11.37 -4.54 7.25
CA ARG A 125 -10.76 -4.63 5.93
C ARG A 125 -9.25 -4.77 6.00
N LYS A 126 -8.58 -4.10 6.94
CA LYS A 126 -7.13 -4.24 7.18
C LYS A 126 -6.77 -5.57 7.83
N GLN A 127 -7.62 -6.08 8.71
CA GLN A 127 -7.45 -7.43 9.24
C GLN A 127 -7.43 -8.46 8.11
N ARG A 128 -8.43 -8.44 7.21
CA ARG A 128 -8.47 -9.35 6.03
C ARG A 128 -7.25 -9.19 5.12
N LEU A 129 -6.73 -7.96 4.95
CA LEU A 129 -5.49 -7.73 4.20
C LEU A 129 -4.31 -8.46 4.83
N LEU A 130 -4.13 -8.31 6.15
CA LEU A 130 -3.02 -8.96 6.85
C LEU A 130 -3.17 -10.49 6.84
N GLU A 131 -4.38 -10.99 7.06
CA GLU A 131 -4.68 -12.43 6.95
C GLU A 131 -4.34 -12.99 5.57
N ASP A 132 -4.70 -12.27 4.50
CA ASP A 132 -4.36 -12.65 3.12
C ASP A 132 -2.85 -12.66 2.86
N ILE A 133 -2.13 -11.62 3.32
CA ILE A 133 -0.67 -11.56 3.18
C ILE A 133 -0.03 -12.73 3.94
N PHE A 134 -0.36 -12.94 5.21
CA PHE A 134 0.22 -14.03 6.00
C PHE A 134 -0.14 -15.44 5.49
N ALA A 135 -1.27 -15.59 4.81
CA ALA A 135 -1.68 -16.87 4.24
C ALA A 135 -0.98 -17.19 2.92
N ASN A 136 -0.63 -16.18 2.13
CA ASN A 136 -0.23 -16.35 0.73
C ASN A 136 1.18 -15.84 0.41
N ASP A 137 1.86 -15.15 1.33
CA ASP A 137 3.22 -14.65 1.16
C ASP A 137 4.14 -15.19 2.26
N GLY A 138 5.19 -15.90 1.86
CA GLY A 138 6.22 -16.43 2.76
C GLY A 138 7.35 -15.44 3.05
N SER A 139 7.30 -14.24 2.51
CA SER A 139 8.33 -13.20 2.70
C SER A 139 8.40 -12.76 4.16
N LEU A 140 9.62 -12.64 4.67
CA LEU A 140 9.85 -12.12 6.03
C LEU A 140 9.83 -10.61 6.09
N PHE A 141 10.18 -9.94 4.98
CA PHE A 141 10.22 -8.50 4.89
C PHE A 141 9.40 -8.01 3.70
N VAL A 142 8.25 -7.42 3.98
CA VAL A 142 7.34 -6.86 2.97
C VAL A 142 7.20 -5.36 3.16
N SER A 143 6.90 -4.65 2.07
CA SER A 143 6.56 -3.23 2.12
C SER A 143 5.10 -3.02 1.73
N LEU A 144 4.41 -2.13 2.45
CA LEU A 144 3.03 -1.72 2.16
C LEU A 144 3.01 -0.21 1.87
N THR A 145 2.83 0.18 0.61
CA THR A 145 2.60 1.58 0.26
C THR A 145 1.11 1.88 0.32
N THR A 146 0.73 2.70 1.28
CA THR A 146 -0.69 2.95 1.60
C THR A 146 -0.90 4.38 2.12
N HIS A 147 -1.94 4.62 2.89
CA HIS A 147 -2.45 5.93 3.29
C HIS A 147 -2.50 6.07 4.81
N SER A 148 -2.63 7.30 5.31
CA SER A 148 -2.56 7.59 6.74
C SER A 148 -3.64 6.89 7.57
N PHE A 149 -4.92 6.92 7.15
CA PHE A 149 -5.97 6.20 7.87
C PHE A 149 -5.85 4.68 7.71
N ALA A 150 -5.36 4.20 6.55
CA ALA A 150 -5.09 2.78 6.36
C ALA A 150 -3.99 2.28 7.30
N ILE A 151 -2.94 3.06 7.51
CA ILE A 151 -1.88 2.78 8.49
C ILE A 151 -2.46 2.74 9.90
N SER A 152 -3.28 3.75 10.28
CA SER A 152 -3.94 3.78 11.59
C SER A 152 -4.81 2.54 11.83
N ALA A 153 -5.56 2.10 10.81
CA ALA A 153 -6.37 0.89 10.91
C ALA A 153 -5.53 -0.40 10.98
N ILE A 154 -4.37 -0.46 10.33
CA ILE A 154 -3.42 -1.57 10.47
C ILE A 154 -2.87 -1.61 11.91
N LEU A 155 -2.44 -0.46 12.45
CA LEU A 155 -1.96 -0.36 13.83
C LEU A 155 -3.03 -0.83 14.83
N GLU A 156 -4.28 -0.40 14.64
CA GLU A 156 -5.41 -0.85 15.47
C GLU A 156 -5.63 -2.36 15.38
N THR A 157 -5.57 -2.93 14.17
CA THR A 157 -5.70 -4.39 13.95
C THR A 157 -4.67 -5.20 14.72
N VAL A 158 -3.44 -4.71 14.83
CA VAL A 158 -2.34 -5.41 15.51
C VAL A 158 -2.14 -4.97 16.97
N GLY A 159 -3.03 -4.14 17.51
CA GLY A 159 -2.94 -3.64 18.88
C GLY A 159 -1.75 -2.72 19.15
N ALA A 160 -1.20 -2.10 18.10
CA ALA A 160 -0.10 -1.15 18.23
C ALA A 160 -0.59 0.26 18.56
N PRO A 161 0.21 1.07 19.27
CA PRO A 161 -0.17 2.46 19.59
C PRO A 161 -0.40 3.30 18.33
N HIS A 162 -1.43 4.13 18.35
CA HIS A 162 -1.68 5.10 17.29
C HIS A 162 -0.69 6.27 17.37
N PHE A 163 -0.23 6.70 16.22
CA PHE A 163 0.55 7.94 16.07
C PHE A 163 0.20 8.62 14.73
N ARG A 164 0.50 9.90 14.65
CA ARG A 164 0.28 10.66 13.42
C ARG A 164 1.35 10.28 12.40
N VAL A 165 0.91 9.82 11.24
CA VAL A 165 1.77 9.52 10.09
C VAL A 165 1.85 10.75 9.18
N SER A 166 3.05 11.23 8.92
CA SER A 166 3.31 12.29 7.94
C SER A 166 3.41 11.70 6.53
N GLU A 167 3.13 12.52 5.52
CA GLU A 167 3.28 12.15 4.13
C GLU A 167 4.75 11.77 3.83
N GLY A 168 4.95 10.68 3.09
CA GLY A 168 6.29 10.16 2.76
C GLY A 168 7.04 9.51 3.92
N ALA A 169 6.42 9.34 5.10
CA ALA A 169 7.04 8.64 6.21
C ALA A 169 7.21 7.14 5.91
N ILE A 170 8.33 6.59 6.34
CA ILE A 170 8.61 5.15 6.35
C ILE A 170 8.80 4.75 7.82
N PHE A 171 8.11 3.70 8.26
CA PHE A 171 8.33 3.16 9.59
C PHE A 171 8.26 1.63 9.57
N PRO A 172 9.14 0.96 10.28
CA PRO A 172 9.11 -0.48 10.42
C PRO A 172 8.05 -0.90 11.43
N LEU A 173 7.39 -2.03 11.15
CA LEU A 173 6.44 -2.66 12.06
C LEU A 173 6.74 -4.15 12.09
N LEU A 174 6.98 -4.69 13.28
CA LEU A 174 7.16 -6.12 13.47
C LEU A 174 5.81 -6.75 13.86
N ILE A 175 5.32 -7.64 13.00
CA ILE A 175 4.04 -8.32 13.20
C ILE A 175 4.27 -9.83 13.21
N ARG A 176 3.60 -10.53 14.14
CA ARG A 176 3.55 -11.99 14.18
C ARG A 176 2.09 -12.45 14.08
N ALA A 177 1.81 -13.33 13.14
CA ALA A 177 0.52 -14.02 13.08
C ALA A 177 0.59 -15.35 13.80
N GLU A 178 -0.42 -15.64 14.62
CA GLU A 178 -0.58 -16.92 15.29
C GLU A 178 -1.90 -17.55 14.84
N LYS A 179 -1.84 -18.87 14.49
CA LYS A 179 -3.07 -19.62 14.25
C LYS A 179 -3.77 -19.84 15.59
N VAL A 180 -4.95 -19.29 15.74
CA VAL A 180 -5.83 -19.64 16.86
C VAL A 180 -6.41 -21.01 16.56
N PRO A 181 -6.25 -22.02 17.46
CA PRO A 181 -6.92 -23.29 17.30
C PRO A 181 -8.43 -23.05 17.16
N SER A 182 -9.05 -23.64 16.13
CA SER A 182 -10.50 -23.68 16.06
C SER A 182 -10.96 -24.42 17.32
N GLY A 183 -11.62 -23.72 18.23
CA GLY A 183 -12.28 -24.34 19.37
C GLY A 183 -13.32 -25.35 18.83
N ASP A 184 -13.21 -26.59 19.28
CA ASP A 184 -14.18 -27.66 19.07
C ASP A 184 -15.55 -27.26 19.65
#